data_d4f167a5c757b5d9c69ef47e74a9b0ad
#
_entry.id   d4f167a5c757b5d9c69ef47e74a9b0ad
#
_cell.length_a   1.000
_cell.length_b   1.000
_cell.length_c   1.000
_cell.angle_alpha   90.00
_cell.angle_beta   90.00
_cell.angle_gamma   90.00
#
_symmetry.space_group_name_H-M   'P 1'
#
loop_
_entity.id
_entity.type
_entity.pdbx_description
1 polymer ?
#
loop_
_entity_poly.entity_id
_entity_poly.type
_entity_poly.pdbx_seq_one_letter_code
_entity_poly.pdbx_strand_id
1 'polypeptide(L)'
;MTQRYLNMKKYDILILGASYGSLLGTKFVLAGHSVKMICRENSAKVFNAEGARIRTPIKGRQEPVEVSSINAPGNLSAGTPSSVNPQDFDLVILAMQEPQYSSPDVRTLIENVALSRVPCLSIMNMPPIPFLKRIPGVDVSSLLDCFKDPSIWQHFDPKKFTLCSPDPQAFRPPSEKINMLEVRLPTNFKAAYFEEVSDNQMLKDLSKDIEDIRFKLPDGNLVELPVKLKIHDTLFVPLAKWAMLLSGNYRCIHKEKITSIKEAVHTNLTETQEIYDWVAELCIKLGAKTSDLVPFDKYSKAAHSLITPSSAARALNSGVTNIERVDKLVMELGKQLGENNSQVNSIVEIVDMWLDKNQKLQISTTKINHISEFKQKARDIVSTLPLTSQFQP
;
A
#
# COMPACT_ATOMS: atom_id res chain seq x y z
N MET A 1 3.33 -21.71 27.55
CA MET A 1 4.23 -20.83 26.76
C MET A 1 5.53 -21.57 26.59
N THR A 2 5.94 -21.87 25.36
CA THR A 2 7.13 -22.63 25.05
C THR A 2 8.37 -21.80 25.36
N GLN A 3 9.45 -22.41 25.86
CA GLN A 3 10.76 -21.84 26.24
C GLN A 3 11.37 -20.92 25.15
N ARG A 4 10.89 -21.02 23.92
CA ARG A 4 11.27 -20.24 22.75
C ARG A 4 10.96 -18.73 22.87
N TYR A 5 9.82 -18.34 23.46
CA TYR A 5 9.44 -16.92 23.61
C TYR A 5 10.24 -16.18 24.68
N LEU A 6 10.95 -16.91 25.55
CA LEU A 6 11.73 -16.34 26.64
C LEU A 6 13.09 -15.78 26.20
N ASN A 7 13.64 -16.26 25.07
CA ASN A 7 14.98 -15.86 24.57
C ASN A 7 14.94 -15.09 23.25
N MET A 8 13.74 -14.78 22.73
CA MET A 8 13.58 -14.04 21.47
C MET A 8 13.68 -12.54 21.72
N LYS A 9 14.44 -11.83 20.90
CA LYS A 9 14.44 -10.36 20.91
C LYS A 9 13.06 -9.88 20.44
N LYS A 10 12.38 -9.11 21.30
CA LYS A 10 11.10 -8.48 20.94
C LYS A 10 11.38 -7.14 20.29
N TYR A 11 10.59 -6.81 19.30
CA TYR A 11 10.64 -5.55 18.59
C TYR A 11 9.31 -4.80 18.75
N ASP A 12 9.40 -3.48 18.90
CA ASP A 12 8.30 -2.55 18.90
C ASP A 12 8.15 -1.95 17.49
N ILE A 13 7.02 -2.21 16.83
CA ILE A 13 6.80 -1.93 15.42
C ILE A 13 5.64 -0.94 15.25
N LEU A 14 5.90 0.20 14.60
CA LEU A 14 4.89 1.16 14.20
C LEU A 14 4.44 0.89 12.76
N ILE A 15 3.13 0.72 12.54
CA ILE A 15 2.59 0.47 11.20
C ILE A 15 1.60 1.57 10.83
N LEU A 16 1.87 2.32 9.76
CA LEU A 16 0.97 3.31 9.19
C LEU A 16 0.11 2.67 8.12
N GLY A 17 -1.19 2.52 8.40
CA GLY A 17 -2.15 1.86 7.51
C GLY A 17 -2.55 0.47 7.96
N ALA A 18 -3.84 0.28 8.17
CA ALA A 18 -4.41 -0.92 8.79
C ALA A 18 -4.98 -1.96 7.80
N SER A 19 -4.73 -1.83 6.47
CA SER A 19 -5.10 -2.86 5.48
C SER A 19 -3.99 -3.92 5.39
N TYR A 20 -3.03 -3.78 4.48
CA TYR A 20 -1.86 -4.66 4.44
C TYR A 20 -1.08 -4.68 5.76
N GLY A 21 -1.07 -3.54 6.47
CA GLY A 21 -0.46 -3.44 7.79
C GLY A 21 -1.09 -4.36 8.83
N SER A 22 -2.41 -4.60 8.80
CA SER A 22 -3.04 -5.56 9.71
C SER A 22 -2.63 -7.00 9.43
N LEU A 23 -2.41 -7.37 8.15
CA LEU A 23 -1.93 -8.69 7.77
C LEU A 23 -0.53 -8.98 8.33
N LEU A 24 0.42 -8.10 8.04
CA LEU A 24 1.80 -8.28 8.51
C LEU A 24 1.90 -8.06 10.02
N GLY A 25 1.20 -7.06 10.57
CA GLY A 25 1.15 -6.77 12.01
C GLY A 25 0.61 -7.94 12.82
N THR A 26 -0.47 -8.60 12.37
CA THR A 26 -0.98 -9.81 13.03
C THR A 26 0.08 -10.93 13.04
N LYS A 27 0.85 -11.10 11.97
CA LYS A 27 1.94 -12.07 11.94
C LYS A 27 3.02 -11.76 12.99
N PHE A 28 3.41 -10.49 13.12
CA PHE A 28 4.37 -10.05 14.15
C PHE A 28 3.84 -10.28 15.57
N VAL A 29 2.58 -9.95 15.81
CA VAL A 29 1.95 -10.16 17.13
C VAL A 29 1.85 -11.63 17.50
N LEU A 30 1.52 -12.49 16.53
CA LEU A 30 1.54 -13.94 16.73
C LEU A 30 2.95 -14.48 17.01
N ALA A 31 3.99 -13.82 16.49
CA ALA A 31 5.39 -14.13 16.78
C ALA A 31 5.87 -13.59 18.14
N GLY A 32 5.09 -12.76 18.82
CA GLY A 32 5.42 -12.24 20.15
C GLY A 32 5.95 -10.81 20.17
N HIS A 33 5.95 -10.10 19.04
CA HIS A 33 6.35 -8.69 18.94
C HIS A 33 5.20 -7.75 19.31
N SER A 34 5.53 -6.47 19.60
CA SER A 34 4.55 -5.41 19.83
C SER A 34 4.29 -4.64 18.54
N VAL A 35 3.02 -4.37 18.23
CA VAL A 35 2.62 -3.61 17.06
C VAL A 35 1.66 -2.49 17.44
N LYS A 36 2.00 -1.26 17.02
CA LYS A 36 1.11 -0.10 17.06
C LYS A 36 0.67 0.24 15.65
N MET A 37 -0.64 0.12 15.35
CA MET A 37 -1.19 0.51 14.06
C MET A 37 -1.74 1.93 14.07
N ILE A 38 -1.38 2.72 13.07
CA ILE A 38 -1.94 4.07 12.86
C ILE A 38 -3.04 3.98 11.82
N CYS A 39 -4.24 4.42 12.22
CA CYS A 39 -5.42 4.44 11.39
C CYS A 39 -6.39 5.55 11.84
N ARG A 40 -7.56 5.64 11.20
CA ARG A 40 -8.60 6.57 11.62
C ARG A 40 -9.13 6.21 13.01
N GLU A 41 -9.53 7.19 13.78
CA GLU A 41 -9.98 7.03 15.17
C GLU A 41 -11.04 5.92 15.35
N ASN A 42 -12.08 5.90 14.51
CA ASN A 42 -13.10 4.84 14.58
C ASN A 42 -12.54 3.45 14.31
N SER A 43 -11.54 3.32 13.42
CA SER A 43 -10.87 2.04 13.20
C SER A 43 -10.01 1.66 14.40
N ALA A 44 -9.30 2.62 15.00
CA ALA A 44 -8.47 2.38 16.18
C ALA A 44 -9.30 1.84 17.36
N LYS A 45 -10.49 2.40 17.58
CA LYS A 45 -11.42 1.90 18.62
C LYS A 45 -11.77 0.41 18.42
N VAL A 46 -12.07 0.01 17.17
CA VAL A 46 -12.41 -1.39 16.85
C VAL A 46 -11.18 -2.32 17.00
N PHE A 47 -10.00 -1.91 16.51
CA PHE A 47 -8.78 -2.70 16.66
C PHE A 47 -8.36 -2.87 18.13
N ASN A 48 -8.51 -1.85 18.96
CA ASN A 48 -8.20 -1.93 20.38
C ASN A 48 -9.19 -2.82 21.15
N ALA A 49 -10.46 -2.83 20.77
CA ALA A 49 -11.48 -3.63 21.43
C ALA A 49 -11.51 -5.09 20.98
N GLU A 50 -11.30 -5.35 19.68
CA GLU A 50 -11.56 -6.65 19.06
C GLU A 50 -10.32 -7.25 18.36
N GLY A 51 -9.19 -6.56 18.38
CA GLY A 51 -7.97 -6.96 17.66
C GLY A 51 -8.12 -6.91 16.14
N ALA A 52 -7.11 -7.39 15.43
CA ALA A 52 -7.14 -7.64 13.99
C ALA A 52 -7.62 -9.07 13.72
N ARG A 53 -8.43 -9.24 12.67
CA ARG A 53 -8.97 -10.52 12.23
C ARG A 53 -8.56 -10.73 10.78
N ILE A 54 -7.94 -11.87 10.48
CA ILE A 54 -7.44 -12.22 9.15
C ILE A 54 -8.06 -13.53 8.73
N ARG A 55 -8.83 -13.53 7.64
CA ARG A 55 -9.36 -14.74 7.02
C ARG A 55 -8.45 -15.14 5.87
N THR A 56 -7.84 -16.33 5.95
CA THR A 56 -6.80 -16.76 5.00
C THR A 56 -6.96 -18.24 4.61
N PRO A 57 -6.77 -18.58 3.32
CA PRO A 57 -6.73 -19.97 2.90
C PRO A 57 -5.47 -20.65 3.48
N ILE A 58 -5.60 -21.89 3.89
CA ILE A 58 -4.51 -22.73 4.39
C ILE A 58 -4.38 -23.96 3.52
N LYS A 59 -3.16 -24.34 3.19
CA LYS A 59 -2.88 -25.52 2.38
C LYS A 59 -3.50 -26.77 3.01
N GLY A 60 -4.26 -27.54 2.20
CA GLY A 60 -4.90 -28.79 2.64
C GLY A 60 -6.25 -28.60 3.32
N ARG A 61 -6.80 -27.37 3.38
CA ARG A 61 -8.16 -27.10 3.88
C ARG A 61 -9.01 -26.48 2.77
N GLN A 62 -10.28 -26.85 2.72
CA GLN A 62 -11.24 -26.28 1.76
C GLN A 62 -11.70 -24.90 2.20
N GLU A 63 -11.95 -24.72 3.50
CA GLU A 63 -12.41 -23.45 4.05
C GLU A 63 -11.26 -22.60 4.58
N PRO A 64 -11.30 -21.28 4.36
CA PRO A 64 -10.35 -20.34 4.94
C PRO A 64 -10.42 -20.39 6.48
N VAL A 65 -9.29 -20.12 7.11
CA VAL A 65 -9.20 -20.05 8.57
C VAL A 65 -9.16 -18.58 8.99
N GLU A 66 -9.89 -18.28 10.05
CA GLU A 66 -9.84 -16.98 10.69
C GLU A 66 -8.79 -16.97 11.82
N VAL A 67 -7.89 -15.99 11.75
CA VAL A 67 -6.81 -15.78 12.72
C VAL A 67 -7.05 -14.44 13.39
N SER A 68 -6.99 -14.40 14.72
CA SER A 68 -7.16 -13.18 15.52
C SER A 68 -5.86 -12.81 16.23
N SER A 69 -5.62 -11.52 16.38
CA SER A 69 -4.54 -10.99 17.22
C SER A 69 -4.90 -10.96 18.71
N ILE A 70 -6.16 -11.19 19.07
CA ILE A 70 -6.59 -11.32 20.47
C ILE A 70 -5.95 -12.57 21.09
N ASN A 71 -5.43 -12.44 22.30
CA ASN A 71 -4.75 -13.51 23.03
C ASN A 71 -3.48 -14.04 22.31
N ALA A 72 -2.95 -13.32 21.35
CA ALA A 72 -1.64 -13.64 20.75
C ALA A 72 -0.51 -13.38 21.77
N PRO A 73 0.68 -14.02 21.58
CA PRO A 73 1.82 -13.83 22.48
C PRO A 73 2.36 -12.40 22.56
N GLY A 74 2.23 -11.63 21.47
CA GLY A 74 2.60 -10.22 21.40
C GLY A 74 1.43 -9.29 21.71
N ASN A 75 1.62 -8.00 21.44
CA ASN A 75 0.62 -6.98 21.71
C ASN A 75 0.26 -6.21 20.43
N LEU A 76 -1.05 -6.05 20.17
CA LEU A 76 -1.55 -5.16 19.11
C LEU A 76 -2.31 -4.00 19.75
N SER A 77 -1.93 -2.81 19.39
CA SER A 77 -2.67 -1.59 19.72
C SER A 77 -2.85 -0.72 18.48
N ALA A 78 -3.81 0.20 18.52
CA ALA A 78 -4.05 1.12 17.43
C ALA A 78 -4.24 2.55 17.93
N GLY A 79 -3.93 3.53 17.08
CA GLY A 79 -4.07 4.95 17.39
C GLY A 79 -4.16 5.82 16.16
N THR A 80 -4.25 7.14 16.38
CA THR A 80 -4.21 8.17 15.35
C THR A 80 -2.79 8.67 15.13
N PRO A 81 -2.51 9.41 14.04
CA PRO A 81 -1.17 9.95 13.76
C PRO A 81 -0.56 10.76 14.91
N SER A 82 -1.37 11.51 15.66
CA SER A 82 -0.92 12.34 16.78
C SER A 82 -0.66 11.58 18.08
N SER A 83 -0.94 10.27 18.13
CA SER A 83 -0.89 9.47 19.37
C SER A 83 0.43 8.73 19.58
N VAL A 84 1.46 8.97 18.78
CA VAL A 84 2.72 8.23 18.80
C VAL A 84 3.94 9.13 18.62
N ASN A 85 5.04 8.72 19.24
CA ASN A 85 6.37 9.23 18.94
C ASN A 85 7.16 8.13 18.19
N PRO A 86 7.60 8.35 16.92
CA PRO A 86 8.32 7.33 16.15
C PRO A 86 9.60 6.81 16.82
N GLN A 87 10.24 7.60 17.68
CA GLN A 87 11.48 7.20 18.38
C GLN A 87 11.26 6.06 19.39
N ASP A 88 10.00 5.77 19.77
CA ASP A 88 9.67 4.70 20.70
C ASP A 88 9.64 3.31 20.01
N PHE A 89 9.95 3.23 18.72
CA PHE A 89 9.85 2.01 17.92
C PHE A 89 11.17 1.61 17.28
N ASP A 90 11.35 0.31 17.10
CA ASP A 90 12.52 -0.27 16.42
C ASP A 90 12.38 -0.20 14.89
N LEU A 91 11.15 -0.27 14.37
CA LEU A 91 10.83 -0.29 12.94
C LEU A 91 9.54 0.48 12.65
N VAL A 92 9.56 1.31 11.61
CA VAL A 92 8.36 1.91 11.05
C VAL A 92 8.00 1.22 9.74
N ILE A 93 6.73 0.83 9.58
CA ILE A 93 6.21 0.23 8.35
C ILE A 93 5.17 1.16 7.73
N LEU A 94 5.41 1.59 6.49
CA LEU A 94 4.51 2.41 5.70
C LEU A 94 3.65 1.51 4.82
N ALA A 95 2.39 1.26 5.23
CA ALA A 95 1.49 0.31 4.59
C ALA A 95 0.24 0.99 3.98
N MET A 96 0.42 2.21 3.47
CA MET A 96 -0.59 2.96 2.71
C MET A 96 -0.09 3.24 1.29
N GLN A 97 -0.97 3.67 0.40
CA GLN A 97 -0.57 4.16 -0.92
C GLN A 97 0.10 5.54 -0.82
N GLU A 98 1.03 5.82 -1.71
CA GLU A 98 1.83 7.05 -1.72
C GLU A 98 1.01 8.34 -1.51
N PRO A 99 -0.10 8.59 -2.24
CA PRO A 99 -0.83 9.84 -2.08
C PRO A 99 -1.45 10.06 -0.69
N GLN A 100 -1.63 8.99 0.10
CA GLN A 100 -2.25 9.08 1.43
C GLN A 100 -1.33 9.73 2.47
N TYR A 101 -0.01 9.73 2.23
CA TYR A 101 0.96 10.33 3.13
C TYR A 101 0.96 11.86 3.10
N SER A 102 0.36 12.47 2.06
CA SER A 102 0.21 13.93 1.95
C SER A 102 -0.99 14.51 2.73
N SER A 103 -1.83 13.66 3.38
CA SER A 103 -2.91 14.18 4.21
C SER A 103 -2.34 14.85 5.47
N PRO A 104 -2.92 15.99 5.94
CA PRO A 104 -2.28 16.85 6.95
C PRO A 104 -1.79 16.11 8.20
N ASP A 105 -2.65 15.29 8.83
CA ASP A 105 -2.30 14.57 10.07
C ASP A 105 -1.20 13.53 9.85
N VAL A 106 -1.25 12.83 8.70
CA VAL A 106 -0.26 11.80 8.35
C VAL A 106 1.05 12.47 7.94
N ARG A 107 1.00 13.61 7.24
CA ARG A 107 2.18 14.38 6.84
C ARG A 107 3.06 14.73 8.04
N THR A 108 2.47 15.27 9.11
CA THR A 108 3.20 15.60 10.34
C THR A 108 3.87 14.37 10.95
N LEU A 109 3.16 13.24 10.97
CA LEU A 109 3.75 11.99 11.47
C LEU A 109 4.92 11.52 10.58
N ILE A 110 4.78 11.58 9.25
CA ILE A 110 5.84 11.18 8.31
C ILE A 110 7.10 12.05 8.47
N GLU A 111 6.93 13.35 8.67
CA GLU A 111 8.06 14.26 8.97
C GLU A 111 8.77 13.84 10.27
N ASN A 112 8.00 13.50 11.32
CA ASN A 112 8.56 12.99 12.57
C ASN A 112 9.25 11.62 12.39
N VAL A 113 8.70 10.72 11.57
CA VAL A 113 9.33 9.45 11.20
C VAL A 113 10.67 9.69 10.53
N ALA A 114 10.74 10.59 9.57
CA ALA A 114 12.00 10.92 8.88
C ALA A 114 13.06 11.46 9.86
N LEU A 115 12.66 12.38 10.76
CA LEU A 115 13.56 12.97 11.76
C LEU A 115 14.01 11.98 12.84
N SER A 116 13.21 10.97 13.16
CA SER A 116 13.54 9.95 14.16
C SER A 116 14.70 9.04 13.74
N ARG A 117 14.97 8.91 12.43
CA ARG A 117 15.94 8.00 11.83
C ARG A 117 15.72 6.53 12.18
N VAL A 118 14.53 6.16 12.62
CA VAL A 118 14.13 4.76 12.80
C VAL A 118 14.07 4.10 11.41
N PRO A 119 14.55 2.86 11.25
CA PRO A 119 14.47 2.13 9.99
C PRO A 119 13.03 2.08 9.47
N CYS A 120 12.85 2.30 8.17
CA CYS A 120 11.54 2.43 7.54
C CYS A 120 11.38 1.43 6.40
N LEU A 121 10.36 0.56 6.48
CA LEU A 121 9.95 -0.40 5.45
C LEU A 121 8.68 0.08 4.79
N SER A 122 8.71 0.41 3.50
CA SER A 122 7.48 0.77 2.78
C SER A 122 6.85 -0.42 2.07
N ILE A 123 5.55 -0.66 2.31
CA ILE A 123 4.76 -1.68 1.63
C ILE A 123 3.88 -0.97 0.60
N MET A 124 4.41 -0.72 -0.59
CA MET A 124 3.70 -0.02 -1.67
C MET A 124 4.26 -0.42 -3.03
N ASN A 125 3.48 -0.17 -4.10
CA ASN A 125 3.92 -0.46 -5.46
C ASN A 125 4.82 0.65 -6.01
N MET A 126 4.60 1.88 -5.56
CA MET A 126 5.39 3.04 -5.94
C MET A 126 6.53 3.22 -4.93
N PRO A 127 7.81 3.02 -5.33
CA PRO A 127 8.93 3.23 -4.43
C PRO A 127 9.01 4.69 -4.01
N PRO A 128 9.09 5.00 -2.71
CA PRO A 128 9.32 6.35 -2.24
C PRO A 128 10.69 6.90 -2.67
N ILE A 129 10.80 8.21 -2.73
CA ILE A 129 12.01 8.93 -3.15
C ILE A 129 13.28 8.44 -2.42
N PRO A 130 13.31 8.23 -1.09
CA PRO A 130 14.52 7.72 -0.42
C PRO A 130 14.95 6.34 -0.92
N PHE A 131 14.02 5.47 -1.33
CA PHE A 131 14.38 4.19 -1.93
C PHE A 131 14.94 4.37 -3.35
N LEU A 132 14.35 5.23 -4.18
CA LEU A 132 14.84 5.51 -5.54
C LEU A 132 16.26 6.05 -5.53
N LYS A 133 16.62 6.86 -4.53
CA LYS A 133 18.01 7.37 -4.35
C LYS A 133 19.04 6.26 -4.13
N ARG A 134 18.63 5.04 -3.76
CA ARG A 134 19.51 3.88 -3.60
C ARG A 134 19.81 3.17 -4.93
N ILE A 135 19.06 3.44 -5.99
CA ILE A 135 19.25 2.83 -7.30
C ILE A 135 20.32 3.64 -8.06
N PRO A 136 21.47 3.04 -8.37
CA PRO A 136 22.55 3.75 -9.07
C PRO A 136 22.08 4.34 -10.40
N GLY A 137 22.47 5.58 -10.70
CA GLY A 137 22.19 6.24 -11.96
C GLY A 137 20.79 6.84 -12.11
N VAL A 138 19.90 6.68 -11.12
CA VAL A 138 18.57 7.30 -11.15
C VAL A 138 18.65 8.76 -10.72
N ASP A 139 18.26 9.68 -11.61
CA ASP A 139 18.05 11.08 -11.28
C ASP A 139 16.63 11.29 -10.70
N VAL A 140 16.56 11.37 -9.39
CA VAL A 140 15.30 11.56 -8.67
C VAL A 140 14.67 12.92 -8.92
N SER A 141 15.44 13.94 -9.30
CA SER A 141 14.93 15.31 -9.50
C SER A 141 13.91 15.39 -10.64
N SER A 142 14.07 14.58 -11.68
CA SER A 142 13.13 14.51 -12.81
C SER A 142 11.90 13.63 -12.53
N LEU A 143 11.85 12.95 -11.39
CA LEU A 143 10.74 12.05 -11.01
C LEU A 143 9.74 12.68 -10.03
N LEU A 144 9.99 13.90 -9.56
CA LEU A 144 9.19 14.53 -8.51
C LEU A 144 7.71 14.67 -8.87
N ASP A 145 7.40 14.93 -10.14
CA ASP A 145 6.04 15.06 -10.65
C ASP A 145 5.25 13.74 -10.68
N CYS A 146 5.90 12.61 -10.38
CA CYS A 146 5.23 11.33 -10.20
C CYS A 146 4.60 11.18 -8.81
N PHE A 147 4.98 12.02 -7.85
CA PHE A 147 4.55 11.97 -6.46
C PHE A 147 3.48 13.02 -6.17
N LYS A 148 2.54 12.71 -5.28
CA LYS A 148 1.52 13.66 -4.85
C LYS A 148 2.11 14.85 -4.10
N ASP A 149 3.04 14.57 -3.20
CA ASP A 149 3.78 15.56 -2.45
C ASP A 149 5.22 15.06 -2.23
N PRO A 150 6.15 15.37 -3.14
CA PRO A 150 7.52 14.88 -3.03
C PRO A 150 8.27 15.42 -1.81
N SER A 151 7.83 16.55 -1.25
CA SER A 151 8.52 17.19 -0.11
C SER A 151 8.49 16.36 1.18
N ILE A 152 7.49 15.50 1.36
CA ILE A 152 7.38 14.63 2.55
C ILE A 152 8.51 13.61 2.64
N TRP A 153 9.17 13.29 1.51
CA TRP A 153 10.23 12.28 1.43
C TRP A 153 11.64 12.84 1.58
N GLN A 154 11.79 14.18 1.58
CA GLN A 154 13.12 14.82 1.48
C GLN A 154 14.03 14.61 2.70
N HIS A 155 13.45 14.43 3.90
CA HIS A 155 14.20 14.29 5.16
C HIS A 155 14.54 12.84 5.52
N PHE A 156 14.06 11.87 4.76
CA PHE A 156 14.41 10.48 4.98
C PHE A 156 15.86 10.17 4.60
N ASP A 157 16.55 9.44 5.45
CA ASP A 157 17.85 8.88 5.14
C ASP A 157 17.66 7.64 4.24
N PRO A 158 18.18 7.63 2.99
CA PRO A 158 18.07 6.49 2.10
C PRO A 158 18.63 5.18 2.70
N LYS A 159 19.65 5.25 3.55
CA LYS A 159 20.24 4.08 4.20
C LYS A 159 19.30 3.40 5.19
N LYS A 160 18.41 4.18 5.80
CA LYS A 160 17.38 3.74 6.75
C LYS A 160 16.04 3.43 6.09
N PHE A 161 16.00 3.35 4.75
CA PHE A 161 14.75 3.18 4.02
C PHE A 161 14.81 1.97 3.09
N THR A 162 13.78 1.10 3.13
CA THR A 162 13.66 -0.02 2.19
C THR A 162 12.24 -0.21 1.67
N LEU A 163 12.11 -0.99 0.60
CA LEU A 163 10.85 -1.26 -0.10
C LEU A 163 10.46 -2.73 0.06
N CYS A 164 9.16 -2.95 0.22
CA CYS A 164 8.52 -4.26 0.22
C CYS A 164 7.34 -4.27 -0.76
N SER A 165 7.30 -5.22 -1.66
CA SER A 165 6.15 -5.35 -2.56
C SER A 165 4.91 -5.89 -1.81
N PRO A 166 3.71 -5.32 -2.03
CA PRO A 166 2.46 -5.84 -1.48
C PRO A 166 1.92 -6.98 -2.34
N ASP A 167 2.64 -8.11 -2.41
CA ASP A 167 2.28 -9.25 -3.26
C ASP A 167 1.02 -10.01 -2.81
N PRO A 168 0.71 -10.17 -1.50
CA PRO A 168 -0.54 -10.79 -1.08
C PRO A 168 -1.74 -10.03 -1.63
N GLN A 169 -2.75 -10.77 -2.14
CA GLN A 169 -4.01 -10.15 -2.50
C GLN A 169 -4.98 -10.25 -1.32
N ALA A 170 -5.28 -9.10 -0.73
CA ALA A 170 -6.15 -9.00 0.42
C ALA A 170 -7.11 -7.80 0.25
N PHE A 171 -8.29 -7.90 0.84
CA PHE A 171 -9.29 -6.84 0.84
C PHE A 171 -10.14 -6.90 2.10
N ARG A 172 -10.83 -5.81 2.38
CA ARG A 172 -11.83 -5.74 3.45
C ARG A 172 -13.20 -6.01 2.86
N PRO A 173 -13.89 -7.09 3.29
CA PRO A 173 -15.25 -7.35 2.83
C PRO A 173 -16.19 -6.23 3.33
N PRO A 174 -17.02 -5.61 2.45
CA PRO A 174 -17.90 -4.51 2.86
C PRO A 174 -18.94 -4.89 3.92
N SER A 175 -19.29 -6.16 4.01
CA SER A 175 -20.24 -6.71 4.99
C SER A 175 -19.64 -6.99 6.36
N GLU A 176 -18.32 -6.92 6.49
CA GLU A 176 -17.60 -7.22 7.73
C GLU A 176 -17.14 -5.96 8.46
N LYS A 177 -16.78 -6.10 9.73
CA LYS A 177 -16.19 -5.00 10.50
C LYS A 177 -14.84 -4.57 9.91
N ILE A 178 -14.45 -3.33 10.18
CA ILE A 178 -13.24 -2.70 9.63
C ILE A 178 -11.94 -3.42 10.01
N ASN A 179 -11.93 -4.23 11.07
CA ASN A 179 -10.79 -5.02 11.52
C ASN A 179 -10.67 -6.40 10.85
N MET A 180 -11.62 -6.76 9.96
CA MET A 180 -11.53 -8.00 9.16
C MET A 180 -10.77 -7.72 7.85
N LEU A 181 -9.79 -8.56 7.55
CA LEU A 181 -9.11 -8.63 6.27
C LEU A 181 -9.23 -10.03 5.69
N GLU A 182 -9.67 -10.15 4.44
CA GLU A 182 -9.72 -11.41 3.72
C GLU A 182 -8.55 -11.50 2.73
N VAL A 183 -7.77 -12.58 2.83
CA VAL A 183 -6.66 -12.89 1.93
C VAL A 183 -7.13 -13.88 0.88
N ARG A 184 -7.12 -13.46 -0.40
CA ARG A 184 -7.50 -14.31 -1.54
C ARG A 184 -6.32 -15.07 -2.11
N LEU A 185 -5.19 -14.38 -2.29
CA LEU A 185 -3.95 -14.97 -2.81
C LEU A 185 -2.84 -14.78 -1.77
N PRO A 186 -2.49 -15.84 -1.02
CA PRO A 186 -1.56 -15.75 0.10
C PRO A 186 -0.10 -15.84 -0.38
N THR A 187 0.32 -14.91 -1.25
CA THR A 187 1.72 -14.75 -1.65
C THR A 187 2.52 -14.04 -0.56
N ASN A 188 3.85 -14.15 -0.61
CA ASN A 188 4.72 -13.56 0.40
C ASN A 188 4.97 -12.06 0.13
N PHE A 189 5.16 -11.29 1.19
CA PHE A 189 5.81 -9.99 1.13
C PHE A 189 7.28 -10.17 0.74
N LYS A 190 7.76 -9.38 -0.21
CA LYS A 190 9.15 -9.43 -0.68
C LYS A 190 9.80 -8.08 -0.46
N ALA A 191 10.74 -8.03 0.48
CA ALA A 191 11.45 -6.83 0.85
C ALA A 191 12.87 -6.82 0.30
N ALA A 192 13.33 -5.66 -0.13
CA ALA A 192 14.74 -5.40 -0.35
C ALA A 192 15.47 -5.26 1.00
N TYR A 193 16.79 -5.33 0.97
CA TYR A 193 17.63 -5.14 2.14
C TYR A 193 17.76 -3.65 2.53
N PHE A 194 18.09 -3.37 3.80
CA PHE A 194 18.63 -2.06 4.22
C PHE A 194 20.14 -1.99 3.93
N GLU A 195 20.70 -0.80 3.84
CA GLU A 195 22.16 -0.66 3.75
C GLU A 195 22.86 -0.99 5.07
N GLU A 196 22.23 -0.63 6.20
CA GLU A 196 22.77 -0.88 7.53
C GLU A 196 22.64 -2.35 7.95
N VAL A 197 23.73 -2.93 8.43
CA VAL A 197 23.79 -4.34 8.82
C VAL A 197 22.83 -4.66 9.96
N SER A 198 22.73 -3.78 10.97
CA SER A 198 21.85 -3.94 12.11
C SER A 198 20.38 -3.97 11.72
N ASP A 199 19.97 -3.10 10.78
CA ASP A 199 18.60 -3.01 10.33
C ASP A 199 18.23 -4.24 9.48
N ASN A 200 19.18 -4.75 8.69
CA ASN A 200 19.01 -6.01 7.99
C ASN A 200 18.87 -7.20 8.94
N GLN A 201 19.64 -7.22 10.01
CA GLN A 201 19.53 -8.29 11.00
C GLN A 201 18.15 -8.29 11.65
N MET A 202 17.63 -7.11 12.02
CA MET A 202 16.28 -6.97 12.54
C MET A 202 15.23 -7.52 11.55
N LEU A 203 15.30 -7.18 10.26
CA LEU A 203 14.37 -7.73 9.28
C LEU A 203 14.49 -9.27 9.15
N LYS A 204 15.71 -9.81 9.20
CA LYS A 204 15.94 -11.26 9.15
C LYS A 204 15.37 -11.96 10.37
N ASP A 205 15.52 -11.37 11.56
CA ASP A 205 14.92 -11.88 12.79
C ASP A 205 13.40 -11.90 12.67
N LEU A 206 12.79 -10.77 12.30
CA LEU A 206 11.33 -10.66 12.09
C LEU A 206 10.82 -11.66 11.05
N SER A 207 11.54 -11.81 9.92
CA SER A 207 11.20 -12.78 8.87
C SER A 207 11.19 -14.20 9.40
N LYS A 208 12.24 -14.60 10.14
CA LYS A 208 12.37 -15.92 10.75
C LYS A 208 11.28 -16.16 11.80
N ASP A 209 11.02 -15.17 12.65
CA ASP A 209 10.06 -15.31 13.74
C ASP A 209 8.64 -15.55 13.19
N ILE A 210 8.24 -14.82 12.15
CA ILE A 210 6.92 -15.06 11.51
C ILE A 210 6.86 -16.33 10.64
N GLU A 211 7.98 -16.82 10.12
CA GLU A 211 8.05 -18.08 9.37
C GLU A 211 7.85 -19.30 10.28
N ASP A 212 8.34 -19.20 11.47
CA ASP A 212 8.30 -20.28 12.46
C ASP A 212 6.97 -20.39 13.23
N ILE A 213 6.03 -19.44 13.04
CA ILE A 213 4.72 -19.47 13.70
C ILE A 213 3.96 -20.73 13.31
N ARG A 214 3.37 -21.36 14.31
CA ARG A 214 2.33 -22.39 14.14
C ARG A 214 1.07 -21.93 14.87
N PHE A 215 -0.01 -21.85 14.13
CA PHE A 215 -1.30 -21.44 14.66
C PHE A 215 -2.10 -22.67 15.08
N LYS A 216 -2.62 -22.66 16.32
CA LYS A 216 -3.46 -23.73 16.84
C LYS A 216 -4.91 -23.49 16.41
N LEU A 217 -5.45 -24.43 15.64
CA LEU A 217 -6.84 -24.44 15.21
C LEU A 217 -7.78 -24.87 16.34
N PRO A 218 -9.11 -24.62 16.22
CA PRO A 218 -10.09 -25.09 17.19
C PRO A 218 -10.10 -26.63 17.38
N ASP A 219 -9.75 -27.36 16.33
CA ASP A 219 -9.62 -28.84 16.37
C ASP A 219 -8.32 -29.32 17.05
N GLY A 220 -7.49 -28.39 17.53
CA GLY A 220 -6.23 -28.68 18.20
C GLY A 220 -5.01 -28.83 17.28
N ASN A 221 -5.22 -28.92 15.97
CA ASN A 221 -4.14 -29.06 14.99
C ASN A 221 -3.31 -27.78 14.90
N LEU A 222 -1.99 -27.93 14.74
CA LEU A 222 -1.07 -26.85 14.47
C LEU A 222 -0.86 -26.70 12.97
N VAL A 223 -1.12 -25.52 12.44
CA VAL A 223 -0.96 -25.20 11.02
C VAL A 223 0.05 -24.08 10.79
N GLU A 224 0.74 -24.14 9.67
CA GLU A 224 1.57 -23.04 9.19
C GLU A 224 0.66 -21.99 8.54
N LEU A 225 0.83 -20.73 8.95
CA LEU A 225 0.12 -19.62 8.32
C LEU A 225 0.85 -19.17 7.05
N PRO A 226 0.13 -19.03 5.94
CA PRO A 226 0.71 -18.48 4.71
C PRO A 226 1.09 -17.01 4.90
N VAL A 227 1.68 -16.42 3.87
CA VAL A 227 2.16 -15.02 3.83
C VAL A 227 3.33 -14.81 4.79
N LYS A 228 4.54 -14.88 4.24
CA LYS A 228 5.81 -14.66 4.94
C LYS A 228 6.42 -13.34 4.48
N LEU A 229 7.33 -12.81 5.27
CA LEU A 229 8.22 -11.74 4.87
C LEU A 229 9.50 -12.37 4.34
N LYS A 230 9.84 -12.14 3.08
CA LYS A 230 11.07 -12.64 2.44
C LYS A 230 11.99 -11.47 2.17
N ILE A 231 13.22 -11.55 2.68
CA ILE A 231 14.25 -10.54 2.50
C ILE A 231 15.16 -10.96 1.34
N HIS A 232 15.44 -10.04 0.44
CA HIS A 232 16.26 -10.26 -0.74
C HIS A 232 17.49 -9.35 -0.74
N ASP A 233 18.63 -9.89 -1.13
CA ASP A 233 19.91 -9.15 -1.23
C ASP A 233 19.98 -8.35 -2.56
N THR A 234 18.88 -7.74 -2.94
CA THR A 234 18.74 -6.92 -4.15
C THR A 234 17.67 -5.84 -3.93
N LEU A 235 17.82 -4.70 -4.59
CA LEU A 235 16.81 -3.63 -4.60
C LEU A 235 15.63 -3.94 -5.55
N PHE A 236 15.80 -4.90 -6.47
CA PHE A 236 14.93 -5.04 -7.63
C PHE A 236 13.81 -6.06 -7.48
N VAL A 237 13.89 -7.04 -6.56
CA VAL A 237 12.81 -8.00 -6.35
C VAL A 237 11.46 -7.32 -6.00
N PRO A 238 11.37 -6.27 -5.17
CA PRO A 238 10.12 -5.54 -5.00
C PRO A 238 9.64 -4.84 -6.27
N LEU A 239 10.54 -4.41 -7.16
CA LEU A 239 10.23 -3.72 -8.41
C LEU A 239 9.78 -4.66 -9.53
N ALA A 240 10.03 -5.97 -9.41
CA ALA A 240 9.58 -6.98 -10.37
C ALA A 240 8.07 -6.91 -10.68
N LYS A 241 7.30 -6.31 -9.79
CA LYS A 241 5.86 -6.10 -9.96
C LYS A 241 5.53 -5.03 -11.01
N TRP A 242 6.44 -4.13 -11.34
CA TRP A 242 6.20 -3.06 -12.31
C TRP A 242 5.75 -3.58 -13.68
N ALA A 243 6.38 -4.65 -14.18
CA ALA A 243 6.00 -5.26 -15.44
C ALA A 243 4.54 -5.74 -15.42
N MET A 244 4.09 -6.36 -14.32
CA MET A 244 2.69 -6.77 -14.12
C MET A 244 1.75 -5.57 -13.99
N LEU A 245 2.18 -4.50 -13.31
CA LEU A 245 1.37 -3.30 -13.14
C LEU A 245 1.11 -2.63 -14.48
N LEU A 246 2.16 -2.40 -15.28
CA LEU A 246 2.04 -1.71 -16.57
C LEU A 246 1.28 -2.56 -17.60
N SER A 247 1.63 -3.85 -17.74
CA SER A 247 1.04 -4.72 -18.75
C SER A 247 -0.36 -5.24 -18.41
N GLY A 248 -0.81 -5.11 -17.16
CA GLY A 248 -2.12 -5.60 -16.74
C GLY A 248 -2.92 -4.61 -15.90
N ASN A 249 -2.41 -4.22 -14.72
CA ASN A 249 -3.20 -3.43 -13.76
C ASN A 249 -3.63 -2.06 -14.30
N TYR A 250 -2.73 -1.32 -14.93
CA TYR A 250 -3.05 -0.03 -15.55
C TYR A 250 -3.80 -0.20 -16.87
N ARG A 251 -3.60 -1.29 -17.62
CA ARG A 251 -4.36 -1.60 -18.84
C ARG A 251 -5.83 -1.96 -18.58
N CYS A 252 -6.22 -2.21 -17.31
CA CYS A 252 -7.63 -2.26 -16.94
C CYS A 252 -8.37 -0.94 -17.17
N ILE A 253 -7.65 0.18 -17.31
CA ILE A 253 -8.19 1.54 -17.44
C ILE A 253 -8.25 1.89 -18.92
N HIS A 254 -9.45 1.95 -19.48
CA HIS A 254 -9.70 2.42 -20.84
C HIS A 254 -10.26 3.84 -20.79
N LYS A 255 -10.37 4.51 -21.93
CA LYS A 255 -10.87 5.89 -22.00
C LYS A 255 -12.23 6.10 -21.32
N GLU A 256 -13.15 5.14 -21.45
CA GLU A 256 -14.54 5.28 -20.99
C GLU A 256 -15.01 4.19 -20.00
N LYS A 257 -14.23 3.11 -19.84
CA LYS A 257 -14.60 1.96 -19.00
C LYS A 257 -13.39 1.36 -18.33
N ILE A 258 -13.66 0.48 -17.36
CA ILE A 258 -12.64 -0.39 -16.76
C ILE A 258 -12.96 -1.85 -17.06
N THR A 259 -11.91 -2.69 -17.15
CA THR A 259 -12.02 -4.14 -17.36
C THR A 259 -11.32 -4.92 -16.27
N SER A 260 -11.50 -6.23 -16.22
CA SER A 260 -10.73 -7.11 -15.33
C SER A 260 -9.27 -7.21 -15.75
N ILE A 261 -8.38 -7.56 -14.81
CA ILE A 261 -6.96 -7.81 -15.13
C ILE A 261 -6.85 -8.97 -16.14
N LYS A 262 -7.67 -10.02 -15.97
CA LYS A 262 -7.73 -11.13 -16.92
C LYS A 262 -8.00 -10.64 -18.35
N GLU A 263 -9.01 -9.81 -18.55
CA GLU A 263 -9.32 -9.24 -19.89
C GLU A 263 -8.19 -8.36 -20.39
N ALA A 264 -7.66 -7.45 -19.57
CA ALA A 264 -6.55 -6.58 -19.93
C ALA A 264 -5.32 -7.34 -20.42
N VAL A 265 -5.01 -8.48 -19.77
CA VAL A 265 -3.86 -9.32 -20.11
C VAL A 265 -4.10 -10.17 -21.34
N HIS A 266 -5.30 -10.80 -21.46
CA HIS A 266 -5.51 -11.87 -22.44
C HIS A 266 -6.21 -11.43 -23.72
N THR A 267 -6.80 -10.22 -23.80
CA THR A 267 -7.43 -9.73 -25.03
C THR A 267 -6.40 -9.58 -26.16
N ASN A 268 -5.19 -9.11 -25.84
CA ASN A 268 -4.05 -9.05 -26.75
C ASN A 268 -2.78 -9.47 -26.02
N LEU A 269 -2.51 -10.76 -26.01
CA LEU A 269 -1.39 -11.35 -25.25
C LEU A 269 -0.03 -10.89 -25.77
N THR A 270 0.10 -10.70 -27.11
CA THR A 270 1.34 -10.22 -27.73
C THR A 270 1.69 -8.81 -27.25
N GLU A 271 0.74 -7.88 -27.33
CA GLU A 271 0.92 -6.51 -26.83
C GLU A 271 1.21 -6.48 -25.32
N THR A 272 0.52 -7.33 -24.57
CA THR A 272 0.77 -7.47 -23.12
C THR A 272 2.20 -7.91 -22.83
N GLN A 273 2.71 -8.86 -23.63
CA GLN A 273 4.08 -9.36 -23.48
C GLN A 273 5.11 -8.29 -23.88
N GLU A 274 4.87 -7.57 -24.97
CA GLU A 274 5.75 -6.47 -25.41
C GLU A 274 5.93 -5.41 -24.32
N ILE A 275 4.83 -4.97 -23.69
CA ILE A 275 4.92 -4.03 -22.56
C ILE A 275 5.64 -4.65 -21.37
N TYR A 276 5.31 -5.91 -21.05
CA TYR A 276 5.91 -6.63 -19.92
C TYR A 276 7.44 -6.73 -20.10
N ASP A 277 7.89 -7.17 -21.26
CA ASP A 277 9.30 -7.39 -21.58
C ASP A 277 10.05 -6.06 -21.60
N TRP A 278 9.47 -5.00 -22.16
CA TRP A 278 10.06 -3.66 -22.12
C TRP A 278 10.29 -3.16 -20.69
N VAL A 279 9.31 -3.34 -19.78
CA VAL A 279 9.48 -2.94 -18.37
C VAL A 279 10.50 -3.83 -17.66
N ALA A 280 10.54 -5.13 -17.96
CA ALA A 280 11.52 -6.04 -17.40
C ALA A 280 12.95 -5.66 -17.85
N GLU A 281 13.16 -5.33 -19.13
CA GLU A 281 14.42 -4.83 -19.67
C GLU A 281 14.83 -3.51 -19.04
N LEU A 282 13.88 -2.60 -18.81
CA LEU A 282 14.12 -1.35 -18.09
C LEU A 282 14.68 -1.64 -16.68
N CYS A 283 14.07 -2.58 -15.94
CA CYS A 283 14.58 -2.98 -14.63
C CYS A 283 16.00 -3.56 -14.71
N ILE A 284 16.31 -4.34 -15.75
CA ILE A 284 17.67 -4.88 -15.98
C ILE A 284 18.66 -3.75 -16.25
N LYS A 285 18.30 -2.76 -17.06
CA LYS A 285 19.14 -1.56 -17.31
C LYS A 285 19.39 -0.73 -16.06
N LEU A 286 18.43 -0.72 -15.12
CA LEU A 286 18.58 -0.09 -13.81
C LEU A 286 19.45 -0.91 -12.85
N GLY A 287 19.81 -2.17 -13.18
CA GLY A 287 20.69 -3.02 -12.39
C GLY A 287 20.06 -4.31 -11.86
N ALA A 288 18.82 -4.63 -12.22
CA ALA A 288 18.19 -5.90 -11.85
C ALA A 288 18.88 -7.07 -12.57
N LYS A 289 18.94 -8.22 -11.89
CA LYS A 289 19.25 -9.49 -12.53
C LYS A 289 17.96 -10.13 -13.07
N THR A 290 18.05 -10.92 -14.12
CA THR A 290 16.89 -11.68 -14.64
C THR A 290 16.24 -12.54 -13.56
N SER A 291 17.02 -13.07 -12.61
CA SER A 291 16.53 -13.84 -11.45
C SER A 291 15.70 -13.03 -10.46
N ASP A 292 15.82 -11.70 -10.46
CA ASP A 292 15.04 -10.81 -9.59
C ASP A 292 13.61 -10.61 -10.11
N LEU A 293 13.40 -10.88 -11.40
CA LEU A 293 12.16 -10.62 -12.12
C LEU A 293 11.27 -11.87 -12.21
N VAL A 294 10.01 -11.66 -12.52
CA VAL A 294 9.06 -12.76 -12.73
C VAL A 294 8.94 -13.04 -14.23
N PRO A 295 9.05 -14.29 -14.70
CA PRO A 295 8.85 -14.63 -16.11
C PRO A 295 7.40 -14.31 -16.55
N PHE A 296 7.25 -13.81 -17.79
CA PHE A 296 5.92 -13.45 -18.35
C PHE A 296 4.93 -14.61 -18.32
N ASP A 297 5.33 -15.81 -18.69
CA ASP A 297 4.48 -17.01 -18.68
C ASP A 297 3.88 -17.29 -17.29
N LYS A 298 4.66 -17.07 -16.24
CA LYS A 298 4.18 -17.23 -14.87
C LYS A 298 3.12 -16.19 -14.52
N TYR A 299 3.33 -14.94 -14.93
CA TYR A 299 2.38 -13.87 -14.74
C TYR A 299 1.10 -14.09 -15.53
N SER A 300 1.20 -14.36 -16.84
CA SER A 300 0.03 -14.53 -17.71
C SER A 300 -0.86 -15.69 -17.22
N LYS A 301 -0.26 -16.81 -16.78
CA LYS A 301 -1.01 -17.91 -16.16
C LYS A 301 -1.74 -17.48 -14.90
N ALA A 302 -1.09 -16.74 -14.00
CA ALA A 302 -1.71 -16.23 -12.78
C ALA A 302 -2.85 -15.25 -13.06
N ALA A 303 -2.72 -14.44 -14.12
CA ALA A 303 -3.72 -13.44 -14.51
C ALA A 303 -5.08 -14.04 -14.90
N HIS A 304 -5.18 -15.32 -15.28
CA HIS A 304 -6.45 -16.01 -15.51
C HIS A 304 -7.39 -16.00 -14.30
N SER A 305 -6.84 -15.99 -13.09
CA SER A 305 -7.60 -15.94 -11.83
C SER A 305 -8.02 -14.51 -11.43
N LEU A 306 -7.49 -13.48 -12.09
CA LEU A 306 -7.70 -12.06 -11.74
C LEU A 306 -8.92 -11.48 -12.46
N ILE A 307 -10.10 -11.94 -12.08
CA ILE A 307 -11.39 -11.62 -12.73
C ILE A 307 -11.98 -10.26 -12.34
N THR A 308 -11.31 -9.48 -11.52
CA THR A 308 -11.73 -8.13 -11.12
C THR A 308 -10.79 -7.07 -11.68
N PRO A 309 -11.27 -5.81 -11.87
CA PRO A 309 -10.39 -4.70 -12.21
C PRO A 309 -9.34 -4.46 -11.12
N SER A 310 -8.21 -3.87 -11.50
CA SER A 310 -7.14 -3.50 -10.57
C SER A 310 -7.63 -2.50 -9.53
N SER A 311 -6.89 -2.37 -8.42
CA SER A 311 -7.21 -1.36 -7.38
C SER A 311 -7.13 0.07 -7.94
N ALA A 312 -6.17 0.36 -8.81
CA ALA A 312 -6.06 1.66 -9.48
C ALA A 312 -7.29 1.94 -10.37
N ALA A 313 -7.69 0.97 -11.19
CA ALA A 313 -8.87 1.09 -12.05
C ALA A 313 -10.15 1.34 -11.22
N ARG A 314 -10.37 0.57 -10.16
CA ARG A 314 -11.53 0.76 -9.27
C ARG A 314 -11.51 2.12 -8.56
N ALA A 315 -10.34 2.58 -8.11
CA ALA A 315 -10.19 3.88 -7.47
C ALA A 315 -10.55 5.02 -8.44
N LEU A 316 -10.01 5.02 -9.65
CA LEU A 316 -10.36 6.02 -10.67
C LEU A 316 -11.84 5.99 -11.02
N ASN A 317 -12.41 4.81 -11.22
CA ASN A 317 -13.84 4.65 -11.53
C ASN A 317 -14.76 5.13 -10.39
N SER A 318 -14.30 5.09 -9.14
CA SER A 318 -15.03 5.64 -7.99
C SER A 318 -14.81 7.14 -7.75
N GLY A 319 -14.12 7.85 -8.64
CA GLY A 319 -13.92 9.30 -8.54
C GLY A 319 -12.71 9.73 -7.75
N VAL A 320 -11.79 8.83 -7.41
CA VAL A 320 -10.55 9.16 -6.69
C VAL A 320 -9.66 10.04 -7.57
N THR A 321 -9.12 11.10 -6.99
CA THR A 321 -8.34 12.14 -7.70
C THR A 321 -6.83 11.94 -7.65
N ASN A 322 -6.35 10.96 -6.89
CA ASN A 322 -4.92 10.64 -6.78
C ASN A 322 -4.75 9.14 -6.55
N ILE A 323 -3.84 8.53 -7.30
CA ILE A 323 -3.42 7.12 -7.15
C ILE A 323 -1.89 7.04 -7.17
N GLU A 324 -1.31 5.89 -6.83
CA GLU A 324 0.11 5.63 -7.10
C GLU A 324 0.36 5.69 -8.61
N ARG A 325 1.35 6.47 -9.02
CA ARG A 325 1.69 6.73 -10.43
C ARG A 325 2.91 5.92 -10.87
N VAL A 326 2.87 4.61 -10.64
CA VAL A 326 3.94 3.71 -11.14
C VAL A 326 4.02 3.73 -12.66
N ASP A 327 2.90 3.92 -13.35
CA ASP A 327 2.83 4.13 -14.79
C ASP A 327 3.73 5.30 -15.23
N LYS A 328 3.54 6.47 -14.65
CA LYS A 328 4.31 7.68 -14.94
C LYS A 328 5.77 7.53 -14.51
N LEU A 329 6.01 6.94 -13.33
CA LEU A 329 7.35 6.70 -12.81
C LEU A 329 8.18 5.82 -13.76
N VAL A 330 7.61 4.71 -14.24
CA VAL A 330 8.28 3.80 -15.18
C VAL A 330 8.53 4.48 -16.53
N MET A 331 7.58 5.29 -17.02
CA MET A 331 7.77 6.09 -18.24
C MET A 331 8.95 7.07 -18.09
N GLU A 332 9.01 7.82 -16.99
CA GLU A 332 10.06 8.83 -16.76
C GLU A 332 11.43 8.17 -16.54
N LEU A 333 11.52 7.02 -15.86
CA LEU A 333 12.74 6.23 -15.78
C LEU A 333 13.21 5.72 -17.13
N GLY A 334 12.27 5.32 -18.00
CA GLY A 334 12.59 4.98 -19.40
C GLY A 334 13.23 6.16 -20.12
N LYS A 335 12.64 7.34 -20.03
CA LYS A 335 13.20 8.56 -20.65
C LYS A 335 14.62 8.89 -20.17
N GLN A 336 14.92 8.71 -18.88
CA GLN A 336 16.26 8.91 -18.34
C GLN A 336 17.30 7.97 -19.00
N LEU A 337 16.88 6.77 -19.35
CA LEU A 337 17.75 5.77 -20.01
C LEU A 337 17.72 5.87 -21.54
N GLY A 338 17.08 6.88 -22.11
CA GLY A 338 16.92 7.06 -23.55
C GLY A 338 15.92 6.10 -24.18
N GLU A 339 15.09 5.46 -23.38
CA GLU A 339 14.06 4.50 -23.82
C GLU A 339 12.70 5.18 -23.93
N ASN A 340 11.93 4.79 -24.94
CA ASN A 340 10.58 5.25 -25.13
C ASN A 340 9.66 4.11 -25.58
N ASN A 341 8.49 3.99 -25.00
CA ASN A 341 7.47 3.02 -25.38
C ASN A 341 6.12 3.71 -25.55
N SER A 342 5.60 3.71 -26.80
CA SER A 342 4.36 4.39 -27.13
C SER A 342 3.14 3.82 -26.40
N GLN A 343 3.13 2.51 -26.13
CA GLN A 343 2.04 1.86 -25.39
C GLN A 343 2.03 2.30 -23.92
N VAL A 344 3.22 2.41 -23.28
CA VAL A 344 3.35 2.94 -21.91
C VAL A 344 2.93 4.41 -21.86
N ASN A 345 3.33 5.23 -22.84
CA ASN A 345 2.88 6.62 -22.95
C ASN A 345 1.35 6.72 -23.02
N SER A 346 0.71 5.89 -23.84
CA SER A 346 -0.77 5.87 -23.97
C SER A 346 -1.45 5.44 -22.66
N ILE A 347 -0.85 4.53 -21.89
CA ILE A 347 -1.34 4.18 -20.54
C ILE A 347 -1.33 5.40 -19.63
N VAL A 348 -0.21 6.13 -19.59
CA VAL A 348 -0.06 7.34 -18.76
C VAL A 348 -1.09 8.41 -19.16
N GLU A 349 -1.26 8.67 -20.47
CA GLU A 349 -2.25 9.63 -20.98
C GLU A 349 -3.69 9.29 -20.56
N ILE A 350 -4.06 8.00 -20.60
CA ILE A 350 -5.39 7.56 -20.18
C ILE A 350 -5.58 7.76 -18.66
N VAL A 351 -4.57 7.45 -17.86
CA VAL A 351 -4.62 7.66 -16.40
C VAL A 351 -4.73 9.15 -16.09
N ASP A 352 -3.95 10.01 -16.74
CA ASP A 352 -4.01 11.46 -16.58
C ASP A 352 -5.40 12.01 -16.94
N MET A 353 -5.98 11.55 -18.05
CA MET A 353 -7.35 11.93 -18.45
C MET A 353 -8.39 11.60 -17.36
N TRP A 354 -8.31 10.43 -16.74
CA TRP A 354 -9.22 10.06 -15.65
C TRP A 354 -9.01 10.91 -14.40
N LEU A 355 -7.76 11.18 -14.02
CA LEU A 355 -7.44 12.02 -12.87
C LEU A 355 -7.95 13.44 -13.07
N ASP A 356 -7.74 14.04 -14.25
CA ASP A 356 -8.23 15.37 -14.61
C ASP A 356 -9.77 15.44 -14.58
N LYS A 357 -10.44 14.43 -15.13
CA LYS A 357 -11.90 14.31 -15.09
C LYS A 357 -12.40 14.28 -13.64
N ASN A 358 -11.81 13.45 -12.81
CA ASN A 358 -12.21 13.29 -11.41
C ASN A 358 -11.97 14.57 -10.61
N GLN A 359 -10.85 15.26 -10.83
CA GLN A 359 -10.55 16.54 -10.18
C GLN A 359 -11.57 17.61 -10.55
N LYS A 360 -11.92 17.73 -11.83
CA LYS A 360 -12.94 18.69 -12.31
C LYS A 360 -14.31 18.41 -11.68
N LEU A 361 -14.70 17.13 -11.59
CA LEU A 361 -15.97 16.73 -10.96
C LEU A 361 -15.96 17.08 -9.46
N GLN A 362 -14.87 16.81 -8.74
CA GLN A 362 -14.75 17.13 -7.32
C GLN A 362 -14.86 18.63 -7.05
N ILE A 363 -14.16 19.47 -7.85
CA ILE A 363 -14.22 20.93 -7.75
C ILE A 363 -15.65 21.43 -7.97
N SER A 364 -16.34 20.89 -8.98
CA SER A 364 -17.73 21.26 -9.31
C SER A 364 -18.68 20.91 -8.16
N THR A 365 -18.55 19.71 -7.59
CA THR A 365 -19.36 19.25 -6.45
C THR A 365 -19.12 20.10 -5.21
N THR A 366 -17.87 20.43 -4.91
CA THR A 366 -17.50 21.28 -3.77
C THR A 366 -18.12 22.70 -3.92
N LYS A 367 -18.04 23.29 -5.13
CA LYS A 367 -18.65 24.61 -5.39
C LYS A 367 -20.18 24.57 -5.19
N ILE A 368 -20.85 23.53 -5.67
CA ILE A 368 -22.30 23.38 -5.52
C ILE A 368 -22.68 23.26 -4.03
N ASN A 369 -21.94 22.46 -3.27
CA ASN A 369 -22.17 22.28 -1.82
C ASN A 369 -21.98 23.62 -1.07
N HIS A 370 -20.92 24.37 -1.32
CA HIS A 370 -20.69 25.68 -0.71
C HIS A 370 -21.82 26.67 -1.06
N ILE A 371 -22.31 26.70 -2.29
CA ILE A 371 -23.42 27.56 -2.68
C ILE A 371 -24.71 27.15 -1.97
N SER A 372 -24.96 25.84 -1.82
CA SER A 372 -26.15 25.34 -1.09
C SER A 372 -26.09 25.67 0.40
N GLU A 373 -24.93 25.49 1.04
CA GLU A 373 -24.72 25.86 2.45
C GLU A 373 -24.86 27.38 2.67
N PHE A 374 -24.32 28.19 1.75
CA PHE A 374 -24.48 29.65 1.82
C PHE A 374 -25.94 30.06 1.68
N LYS A 375 -26.69 29.47 0.74
CA LYS A 375 -28.11 29.71 0.56
C LYS A 375 -28.92 29.28 1.81
N GLN A 376 -28.56 28.16 2.43
CA GLN A 376 -29.22 27.71 3.66
C GLN A 376 -28.95 28.68 4.81
N LYS A 377 -27.71 29.07 5.06
CA LYS A 377 -27.35 30.06 6.07
C LYS A 377 -28.06 31.42 5.86
N ALA A 378 -28.16 31.87 4.59
CA ALA A 378 -28.87 33.10 4.25
C ALA A 378 -30.39 32.98 4.59
N ARG A 379 -31.03 31.83 4.32
CA ARG A 379 -32.43 31.59 4.70
C ARG A 379 -32.63 31.58 6.21
N ASP A 380 -31.69 30.93 6.94
CA ASP A 380 -31.75 30.87 8.40
C ASP A 380 -31.62 32.27 9.05
N ILE A 381 -30.76 33.15 8.51
CA ILE A 381 -30.61 34.54 8.93
C ILE A 381 -31.93 35.33 8.65
N VAL A 382 -32.50 35.17 7.46
CA VAL A 382 -33.74 35.87 7.10
C VAL A 382 -34.93 35.41 7.99
N SER A 383 -34.96 34.14 8.34
CA SER A 383 -36.02 33.58 9.23
C SER A 383 -35.88 34.03 10.68
N THR A 384 -34.71 34.51 11.10
CA THR A 384 -34.45 35.01 12.47
C THR A 384 -34.62 36.52 12.59
N LEU A 385 -34.85 37.26 11.50
CA LEU A 385 -35.13 38.68 11.55
C LEU A 385 -36.54 38.91 12.08
N PRO A 386 -36.73 39.77 13.11
CA PRO A 386 -38.07 40.08 13.64
C PRO A 386 -38.88 40.77 12.55
N LEU A 387 -40.09 40.26 12.32
CA LEU A 387 -41.08 40.94 11.50
C LEU A 387 -41.38 42.29 12.16
N THR A 388 -40.80 43.36 11.69
CA THR A 388 -41.21 44.70 12.06
C THR A 388 -42.61 44.91 11.48
N SER A 389 -43.60 44.61 12.30
CA SER A 389 -45.00 44.98 12.08
C SER A 389 -45.17 46.45 12.36
N GLN A 390 -45.98 47.07 11.54
CA GLN A 390 -46.77 48.25 11.75
C GLN A 390 -46.17 49.58 11.26
N PHE A 391 -46.48 49.86 10.01
CA PHE A 391 -47.04 51.16 9.71
C PHE A 391 -48.55 50.99 9.60
N GLN A 392 -49.30 51.49 10.58
CA GLN A 392 -50.70 51.87 10.40
C GLN A 392 -50.76 53.36 10.01
N PRO A 393 -51.76 53.75 9.15
CA PRO A 393 -51.90 55.07 8.61
C PRO A 393 -52.39 56.11 9.60
#